data_cbe156371832b5552e85633e0ecc05b1
#
_entry.id   cbe156371832b5552e85633e0ecc05b1
#
_cell.length_a   1.000
_cell.length_b   1.000
_cell.length_c   1.000
_cell.angle_alpha   90.00
_cell.angle_beta   90.00
_cell.angle_gamma   90.00
#
_symmetry.space_group_name_H-M   'P 1'
#
loop_
_entity.id
_entity.type
_entity.pdbx_description
1 polymer ?
#
loop_
_entity_poly.entity_id
_entity_poly.type
_entity_poly.pdbx_seq_one_letter_code
_entity_poly.pdbx_strand_id
1 'polypeptide(L)'
;MIFFISKRSKSNVKLKKQLITLNNYKGAFMTPHISAQKSEIAKTVLMPGDPLRAKFIAETFLKDPKLVNTVRNMFMYTGTYNGKEVTIAGSGMGQPSIGIYSYELFNFYDVDNIIRIGSAGSYDPKIKLFELVLATEAFSDSPFYAKEILGLETNVLKASSSLNQKLNAAAQALQIPVHQGRIHTSDVFYFESPVEQIIAKTKAIAKEMESYALFANAQKFGKNAACLLTIGTNVFQKNSVTSEQREKHFLEMAKVALAIL
;
A
#
# COMPACT_ATOMS: atom_id res chain seq x y z
N MET A 1 -50.85 21.45 -17.75
CA MET A 1 -49.97 20.53 -17.03
C MET A 1 -48.99 19.98 -18.06
N ILE A 2 -47.83 20.65 -18.23
CA ILE A 2 -46.87 20.37 -19.28
C ILE A 2 -45.67 19.67 -18.61
N PHE A 3 -45.46 18.40 -18.98
CA PHE A 3 -44.30 17.61 -18.54
C PHE A 3 -43.04 18.02 -19.32
N PHE A 4 -42.08 18.63 -18.66
CA PHE A 4 -40.73 18.78 -19.20
C PHE A 4 -39.93 17.51 -18.99
N ILE A 5 -39.75 16.73 -20.06
CA ILE A 5 -38.78 15.63 -20.06
C ILE A 5 -37.42 16.24 -20.39
N SER A 6 -36.55 16.34 -19.37
CA SER A 6 -35.17 16.75 -19.53
C SER A 6 -34.37 15.66 -20.26
N LYS A 7 -34.02 15.91 -21.51
CA LYS A 7 -33.02 15.13 -22.26
C LYS A 7 -31.66 15.34 -21.61
N ARG A 8 -31.20 14.39 -20.81
CA ARG A 8 -29.78 14.33 -20.37
C ARG A 8 -28.90 14.15 -21.61
N SER A 9 -28.16 15.17 -21.93
CA SER A 9 -27.23 15.27 -23.05
C SER A 9 -26.15 14.20 -23.00
N LYS A 10 -25.96 13.45 -24.09
CA LYS A 10 -24.87 12.46 -24.32
C LYS A 10 -23.48 13.11 -24.42
N SER A 11 -23.33 14.41 -24.19
CA SER A 11 -22.08 15.17 -24.24
C SER A 11 -21.16 14.93 -23.03
N ASN A 12 -21.70 14.54 -21.86
CA ASN A 12 -20.90 14.37 -20.64
C ASN A 12 -20.10 13.07 -20.58
N VAL A 13 -20.36 12.11 -21.46
CA VAL A 13 -19.59 10.84 -21.51
C VAL A 13 -18.31 11.00 -22.34
N LYS A 14 -18.28 11.94 -23.30
CA LYS A 14 -17.10 12.21 -24.13
C LYS A 14 -16.01 13.01 -23.40
N LEU A 15 -16.39 13.85 -22.44
CA LEU A 15 -15.45 14.65 -21.64
C LEU A 15 -14.65 13.80 -20.62
N LYS A 16 -15.19 12.68 -20.13
CA LYS A 16 -14.46 11.76 -19.22
C LYS A 16 -13.34 10.96 -19.90
N LYS A 17 -13.33 10.85 -21.23
CA LYS A 17 -12.26 10.16 -21.97
C LYS A 17 -11.12 11.08 -22.42
N GLN A 18 -11.25 12.40 -22.26
CA GLN A 18 -10.27 13.37 -22.78
C GLN A 18 -9.28 13.91 -21.74
N LEU A 19 -9.39 13.54 -20.48
CA LEU A 19 -8.52 14.07 -19.40
C LEU A 19 -7.26 13.28 -19.11
N ILE A 20 -6.97 12.21 -19.84
CA ILE A 20 -5.68 11.52 -19.80
C ILE A 20 -5.23 11.24 -21.24
N THR A 21 -4.97 12.30 -21.99
CA THR A 21 -4.05 12.17 -23.11
C THR A 21 -2.64 12.26 -22.52
N LEU A 22 -2.04 11.09 -22.25
CA LEU A 22 -0.62 10.99 -21.95
C LEU A 22 0.10 11.63 -23.15
N ASN A 23 0.76 12.74 -22.92
CA ASN A 23 1.64 13.34 -23.90
C ASN A 23 2.66 12.29 -24.32
N ASN A 24 2.59 11.86 -25.58
CA ASN A 24 3.60 11.05 -26.25
C ASN A 24 4.92 11.82 -26.30
N TYR A 25 5.68 11.76 -25.22
CA TYR A 25 7.09 12.11 -25.27
C TYR A 25 7.82 10.96 -25.95
N LYS A 26 8.12 11.14 -27.25
CA LYS A 26 9.09 10.38 -28.05
C LYS A 26 9.41 8.95 -27.54
N GLY A 27 8.47 8.01 -27.69
CA GLY A 27 8.76 6.58 -27.60
C GLY A 27 8.95 5.96 -26.22
N ALA A 28 8.99 6.75 -25.13
CA ALA A 28 9.11 6.24 -23.76
C ALA A 28 7.76 6.34 -23.04
N PHE A 29 7.24 5.20 -22.58
CA PHE A 29 6.07 5.19 -21.72
C PHE A 29 6.50 5.64 -20.31
N MET A 30 5.93 6.71 -19.81
CA MET A 30 6.15 7.23 -18.46
C MET A 30 4.85 7.83 -17.93
N THR A 31 4.61 7.70 -16.62
CA THR A 31 3.52 8.41 -15.93
C THR A 31 4.06 9.67 -15.26
N PRO A 32 3.21 10.58 -14.73
CA PRO A 32 3.68 11.81 -14.07
C PRO A 32 4.58 11.58 -12.85
N HIS A 33 4.51 10.39 -12.21
CA HIS A 33 5.21 10.12 -10.96
C HIS A 33 6.19 8.94 -11.05
N ILE A 34 6.18 8.18 -12.16
CA ILE A 34 7.06 7.03 -12.37
C ILE A 34 7.72 7.17 -13.76
N SER A 35 9.05 7.28 -13.76
CA SER A 35 9.85 7.43 -14.99
C SER A 35 10.33 6.10 -15.58
N ALA A 36 10.09 4.98 -14.91
CA ALA A 36 10.45 3.66 -15.41
C ALA A 36 9.71 3.33 -16.72
N GLN A 37 10.32 2.50 -17.56
CA GLN A 37 9.62 1.84 -18.65
C GLN A 37 8.70 0.73 -18.08
N LYS A 38 7.63 0.41 -18.80
CA LYS A 38 6.71 -0.65 -18.36
C LYS A 38 7.41 -2.00 -18.13
N SER A 39 8.39 -2.32 -18.95
CA SER A 39 9.20 -3.55 -18.86
C SER A 39 10.18 -3.57 -17.68
N GLU A 40 10.40 -2.43 -17.01
CA GLU A 40 11.31 -2.33 -15.88
C GLU A 40 10.61 -2.54 -14.54
N ILE A 41 9.29 -2.63 -14.53
CA ILE A 41 8.49 -2.86 -13.31
C ILE A 41 7.98 -4.32 -13.30
N ALA A 42 8.27 -5.03 -12.23
CA ALA A 42 7.85 -6.42 -12.05
C ALA A 42 6.34 -6.52 -11.76
N LYS A 43 5.76 -7.71 -12.00
CA LYS A 43 4.35 -8.00 -11.73
C LYS A 43 3.97 -7.97 -10.24
N THR A 44 4.96 -8.14 -9.36
CA THR A 44 4.80 -8.03 -7.91
C THR A 44 5.66 -6.89 -7.38
N VAL A 45 5.03 -6.00 -6.62
CA VAL A 45 5.69 -4.84 -6.01
C VAL A 45 5.59 -4.94 -4.48
N LEU A 46 6.72 -4.84 -3.79
CA LEU A 46 6.76 -4.63 -2.35
C LEU A 46 6.88 -3.14 -2.08
N MET A 47 6.01 -2.60 -1.22
CA MET A 47 5.85 -1.16 -1.11
C MET A 47 6.02 -0.67 0.34
N PRO A 48 7.26 -0.39 0.79
CA PRO A 48 7.50 0.36 2.03
C PRO A 48 7.10 1.83 1.87
N GLY A 49 6.76 2.50 2.98
CA GLY A 49 6.46 3.94 2.96
C GLY A 49 7.68 4.80 2.67
N ASP A 50 8.82 4.42 3.24
CA ASP A 50 10.08 5.15 3.18
C ASP A 50 10.91 4.74 1.95
N PRO A 51 11.30 5.69 1.07
CA PRO A 51 12.14 5.40 -0.10
C PRO A 51 13.55 4.88 0.24
N LEU A 52 14.13 5.31 1.36
CA LEU A 52 15.43 4.80 1.81
C LEU A 52 15.33 3.36 2.30
N ARG A 53 14.23 3.01 2.95
CA ARG A 53 13.94 1.60 3.30
C ARG A 53 13.70 0.76 2.04
N ALA A 54 13.08 1.32 1.00
CA ALA A 54 12.97 0.63 -0.29
C ALA A 54 14.36 0.32 -0.86
N LYS A 55 15.26 1.29 -0.85
CA LYS A 55 16.67 1.11 -1.23
C LYS A 55 17.34 0.02 -0.41
N PHE A 56 17.26 0.12 0.92
CA PHE A 56 17.91 -0.81 1.84
C PHE A 56 17.42 -2.25 1.63
N ILE A 57 16.11 -2.46 1.47
CA ILE A 57 15.53 -3.79 1.21
C ILE A 57 16.02 -4.32 -0.15
N ALA A 58 16.02 -3.49 -1.18
CA ALA A 58 16.48 -3.89 -2.51
C ALA A 58 17.95 -4.32 -2.50
N GLU A 59 18.83 -3.52 -1.89
CA GLU A 59 20.27 -3.80 -1.78
C GLU A 59 20.56 -5.02 -0.88
N THR A 60 19.71 -5.29 0.11
CA THR A 60 19.89 -6.42 1.04
C THR A 60 19.45 -7.76 0.45
N PHE A 61 18.37 -7.78 -0.30
CA PHE A 61 17.72 -9.04 -0.69
C PHE A 61 17.75 -9.35 -2.18
N LEU A 62 17.85 -8.33 -3.05
CA LEU A 62 17.76 -8.57 -4.48
C LEU A 62 19.14 -8.81 -5.11
N LYS A 63 19.18 -9.71 -6.07
CA LYS A 63 20.29 -9.84 -6.99
C LYS A 63 20.13 -8.78 -8.09
N ASP A 64 21.23 -8.05 -8.38
CA ASP A 64 21.33 -7.04 -9.44
C ASP A 64 20.20 -5.97 -9.38
N PRO A 65 19.93 -5.31 -8.23
CA PRO A 65 18.89 -4.31 -8.12
C PRO A 65 19.21 -3.08 -8.98
N LYS A 66 18.29 -2.72 -9.87
CA LYS A 66 18.39 -1.53 -10.73
C LYS A 66 17.47 -0.44 -10.20
N LEU A 67 17.97 0.77 -10.03
CA LEU A 67 17.16 1.94 -9.72
C LEU A 67 16.37 2.36 -10.98
N VAL A 68 15.06 2.18 -10.98
CA VAL A 68 14.18 2.41 -12.14
C VAL A 68 13.33 3.67 -12.01
N ASN A 69 13.23 4.25 -10.82
CA ASN A 69 12.54 5.52 -10.60
C ASN A 69 13.22 6.39 -9.54
N THR A 70 13.34 7.69 -9.83
CA THR A 70 13.84 8.72 -8.90
C THR A 70 12.92 9.94 -8.83
N VAL A 71 11.82 9.94 -9.59
CA VAL A 71 10.87 11.07 -9.61
C VAL A 71 10.37 11.35 -8.21
N ARG A 72 10.45 12.60 -7.77
CA ARG A 72 10.06 13.07 -6.43
C ARG A 72 10.77 12.35 -5.27
N ASN A 73 11.96 11.80 -5.53
CA ASN A 73 12.72 10.93 -4.59
C ASN A 73 11.96 9.66 -4.17
N MET A 74 10.93 9.27 -4.90
CA MET A 74 10.21 8.04 -4.65
C MET A 74 10.93 6.89 -5.37
N PHE A 75 11.98 6.39 -4.73
CA PHE A 75 12.87 5.39 -5.32
C PHE A 75 12.14 4.07 -5.54
N MET A 76 12.39 3.49 -6.74
CA MET A 76 11.93 2.16 -7.08
C MET A 76 13.11 1.36 -7.63
N TYR A 77 13.25 0.13 -7.15
CA TYR A 77 14.31 -0.79 -7.53
C TYR A 77 13.71 -2.07 -8.05
N THR A 78 14.14 -2.54 -9.21
CA THR A 78 13.76 -3.85 -9.75
C THR A 78 14.99 -4.75 -9.81
N GLY A 79 14.83 -5.97 -9.34
CA GLY A 79 15.87 -6.99 -9.36
C GLY A 79 15.26 -8.37 -9.21
N THR A 80 16.07 -9.38 -8.91
CA THR A 80 15.60 -10.75 -8.76
C THR A 80 15.80 -11.28 -7.35
N TYR A 81 14.83 -12.05 -6.87
CA TYR A 81 14.92 -12.84 -5.64
C TYR A 81 14.60 -14.30 -5.96
N ASN A 82 15.53 -15.21 -5.70
CA ASN A 82 15.41 -16.63 -6.05
C ASN A 82 15.01 -16.85 -7.53
N GLY A 83 15.56 -16.04 -8.44
CA GLY A 83 15.30 -16.13 -9.88
C GLY A 83 13.98 -15.53 -10.36
N LYS A 84 13.19 -14.91 -9.48
CA LYS A 84 11.94 -14.22 -9.82
C LYS A 84 12.09 -12.72 -9.71
N GLU A 85 11.54 -11.98 -10.68
CA GLU A 85 11.56 -10.52 -10.66
C GLU A 85 10.62 -9.95 -9.61
N VAL A 86 11.08 -8.89 -8.92
CA VAL A 86 10.31 -8.11 -7.98
C VAL A 86 10.76 -6.66 -8.01
N THR A 87 9.81 -5.74 -7.82
CA THR A 87 10.09 -4.32 -7.64
C THR A 87 9.88 -3.95 -6.17
N ILE A 88 10.85 -3.21 -5.60
CA ILE A 88 10.71 -2.59 -4.29
C ILE A 88 10.52 -1.10 -4.51
N ALA A 89 9.37 -0.55 -4.10
CA ALA A 89 8.98 0.82 -4.41
C ALA A 89 8.58 1.60 -3.15
N GLY A 90 9.12 2.78 -2.94
CA GLY A 90 8.63 3.69 -1.92
C GLY A 90 7.20 4.14 -2.21
N SER A 91 6.38 4.32 -1.18
CA SER A 91 4.99 4.83 -1.35
C SER A 91 4.80 6.25 -0.82
N GLY A 92 5.73 6.76 -0.01
CA GLY A 92 5.48 7.92 0.83
C GLY A 92 4.50 7.61 1.96
N MET A 93 4.04 8.64 2.65
CA MET A 93 3.10 8.54 3.76
C MET A 93 1.72 9.04 3.36
N GLY A 94 0.69 8.35 3.84
CA GLY A 94 -0.70 8.72 3.73
C GLY A 94 -1.40 8.23 2.46
N GLN A 95 -2.71 8.15 2.53
CA GLN A 95 -3.58 7.68 1.46
C GLN A 95 -3.35 8.39 0.12
N PRO A 96 -3.19 9.74 0.06
CA PRO A 96 -2.96 10.42 -1.22
C PRO A 96 -1.66 9.98 -1.90
N SER A 97 -0.58 9.74 -1.13
CA SER A 97 0.70 9.36 -1.68
C SER A 97 0.67 7.95 -2.27
N ILE A 98 0.36 6.94 -1.45
CA ILE A 98 0.27 5.55 -1.95
C ILE A 98 -0.81 5.41 -3.02
N GLY A 99 -1.87 6.23 -2.93
CA GLY A 99 -2.95 6.27 -3.89
C GLY A 99 -2.46 6.60 -5.30
N ILE A 100 -1.56 7.58 -5.44
CA ILE A 100 -0.95 7.94 -6.73
C ILE A 100 -0.14 6.76 -7.27
N TYR A 101 0.83 6.27 -6.51
CA TYR A 101 1.77 5.25 -7.00
C TYR A 101 1.09 3.91 -7.26
N SER A 102 0.22 3.44 -6.38
CA SER A 102 -0.50 2.19 -6.60
C SER A 102 -1.48 2.26 -7.76
N TYR A 103 -2.13 3.42 -7.97
CA TYR A 103 -2.97 3.64 -9.15
C TYR A 103 -2.17 3.53 -10.45
N GLU A 104 -1.03 4.23 -10.52
CA GLU A 104 -0.17 4.20 -11.71
C GLU A 104 0.38 2.79 -11.96
N LEU A 105 0.88 2.12 -10.94
CA LEU A 105 1.42 0.76 -11.03
C LEU A 105 0.37 -0.25 -11.54
N PHE A 106 -0.83 -0.24 -11.01
CA PHE A 106 -1.90 -1.14 -11.45
C PHE A 106 -2.41 -0.80 -12.85
N ASN A 107 -2.65 0.48 -13.12
CA ASN A 107 -3.33 0.91 -14.34
C ASN A 107 -2.42 0.96 -15.56
N PHE A 108 -1.17 1.39 -15.39
CA PHE A 108 -0.27 1.69 -16.49
C PHE A 108 0.90 0.71 -16.61
N TYR A 109 1.40 0.18 -15.50
CA TYR A 109 2.55 -0.73 -15.47
C TYR A 109 2.17 -2.21 -15.42
N ASP A 110 0.85 -2.52 -15.42
CA ASP A 110 0.34 -3.90 -15.44
C ASP A 110 0.84 -4.75 -14.27
N VAL A 111 0.99 -4.11 -13.10
CA VAL A 111 1.29 -4.80 -11.84
C VAL A 111 0.09 -5.62 -11.41
N ASP A 112 0.31 -6.84 -10.96
CA ASP A 112 -0.75 -7.75 -10.51
C ASP A 112 -0.91 -7.76 -8.99
N ASN A 113 0.21 -7.62 -8.27
CA ASN A 113 0.23 -7.70 -6.82
C ASN A 113 1.02 -6.54 -6.22
N ILE A 114 0.44 -5.83 -5.27
CA ILE A 114 1.16 -4.89 -4.41
C ILE A 114 1.03 -5.34 -2.96
N ILE A 115 2.18 -5.55 -2.31
CA ILE A 115 2.26 -5.89 -0.89
C ILE A 115 2.90 -4.71 -0.17
N ARG A 116 2.08 -3.97 0.57
CA ARG A 116 2.60 -2.96 1.46
C ARG A 116 3.36 -3.63 2.62
N ILE A 117 4.61 -3.22 2.81
CA ILE A 117 5.49 -3.62 3.90
C ILE A 117 5.82 -2.39 4.75
N GLY A 118 4.98 -2.12 5.73
CA GLY A 118 4.96 -0.85 6.45
C GLY A 118 5.30 -0.95 7.93
N SER A 119 5.36 0.22 8.59
CA SER A 119 5.37 0.32 10.04
C SER A 119 3.98 0.68 10.56
N ALA A 120 3.66 0.23 11.77
CA ALA A 120 2.40 0.53 12.43
C ALA A 120 2.57 0.81 13.93
N GLY A 121 1.56 1.45 14.51
CA GLY A 121 1.37 1.51 15.94
C GLY A 121 0.34 0.49 16.38
N SER A 122 0.64 -0.33 17.39
CA SER A 122 -0.32 -1.29 17.92
C SER A 122 -1.37 -0.62 18.82
N TYR A 123 -2.62 -1.08 18.68
CA TYR A 123 -3.74 -0.81 19.59
C TYR A 123 -4.02 -1.98 20.54
N ASP A 124 -3.26 -3.07 20.45
CA ASP A 124 -3.38 -4.22 21.35
C ASP A 124 -2.17 -4.29 22.29
N PRO A 125 -2.35 -4.27 23.62
CA PRO A 125 -1.24 -4.35 24.57
C PRO A 125 -0.43 -5.65 24.48
N LYS A 126 -0.99 -6.70 23.87
CA LYS A 126 -0.34 -8.00 23.71
C LYS A 126 0.63 -8.04 22.53
N ILE A 127 0.45 -7.16 21.54
CA ILE A 127 1.34 -7.13 20.35
C ILE A 127 2.56 -6.29 20.68
N LYS A 128 3.74 -6.89 20.63
CA LYS A 128 4.99 -6.27 21.03
C LYS A 128 5.65 -5.52 19.87
N LEU A 129 6.64 -4.68 20.20
CA LEU A 129 7.50 -4.06 19.20
C LEU A 129 8.20 -5.15 18.36
N PHE A 130 8.37 -4.87 17.07
CA PHE A 130 8.92 -5.73 16.02
C PHE A 130 8.03 -6.92 15.61
N GLU A 131 6.95 -7.24 16.31
CA GLU A 131 6.01 -8.25 15.85
C GLU A 131 5.25 -7.81 14.61
N LEU A 132 4.80 -8.77 13.81
CA LEU A 132 4.14 -8.52 12.54
C LEU A 132 2.61 -8.55 12.67
N VAL A 133 1.96 -7.69 11.91
CA VAL A 133 0.51 -7.66 11.71
C VAL A 133 0.19 -7.78 10.22
N LEU A 134 -0.59 -8.80 9.86
CA LEU A 134 -1.16 -8.98 8.53
C LEU A 134 -2.60 -8.44 8.53
N ALA A 135 -2.84 -7.41 7.74
CA ALA A 135 -4.16 -6.79 7.67
C ALA A 135 -5.17 -7.68 6.95
N THR A 136 -6.28 -8.00 7.58
CA THR A 136 -7.42 -8.65 6.93
C THR A 136 -8.29 -7.63 6.20
N GLU A 137 -8.41 -6.44 6.77
CA GLU A 137 -9.15 -5.31 6.22
C GLU A 137 -8.62 -4.00 6.82
N ALA A 138 -8.86 -2.90 6.15
CA ALA A 138 -8.53 -1.55 6.59
C ALA A 138 -9.80 -0.74 6.84
N PHE A 139 -9.91 -0.13 8.02
CA PHE A 139 -10.90 0.89 8.35
C PHE A 139 -10.27 2.26 8.14
N SER A 140 -10.96 3.17 7.44
CA SER A 140 -10.53 4.57 7.33
C SER A 140 -11.55 5.51 7.97
N ASP A 141 -11.06 6.56 8.65
CA ASP A 141 -11.90 7.65 9.15
C ASP A 141 -12.51 8.45 8.00
N SER A 142 -11.83 8.50 6.84
CA SER A 142 -12.28 9.18 5.64
C SER A 142 -12.62 8.18 4.54
N PRO A 143 -13.92 7.90 4.29
CA PRO A 143 -14.34 7.03 3.20
C PRO A 143 -14.25 7.70 1.82
N PHE A 144 -13.80 8.96 1.76
CA PHE A 144 -13.78 9.75 0.53
C PHE A 144 -13.00 9.06 -0.59
N TYR A 145 -11.88 8.40 -0.26
CA TYR A 145 -11.08 7.70 -1.25
C TYR A 145 -11.84 6.57 -1.94
N ALA A 146 -12.55 5.72 -1.18
CA ALA A 146 -13.39 4.67 -1.76
C ALA A 146 -14.56 5.25 -2.56
N LYS A 147 -15.16 6.34 -2.10
CA LYS A 147 -16.24 7.02 -2.82
C LYS A 147 -15.77 7.50 -4.20
N GLU A 148 -14.62 8.16 -4.30
CA GLU A 148 -14.09 8.67 -5.56
C GLU A 148 -13.59 7.56 -6.49
N ILE A 149 -12.92 6.55 -5.95
CA ILE A 149 -12.27 5.49 -6.75
C ILE A 149 -13.26 4.37 -7.12
N LEU A 150 -14.12 3.96 -6.19
CA LEU A 150 -15.03 2.81 -6.35
C LEU A 150 -16.50 3.20 -6.51
N GLY A 151 -16.87 4.43 -6.16
CA GLY A 151 -18.28 4.84 -6.03
C GLY A 151 -18.98 4.25 -4.81
N LEU A 152 -18.22 3.81 -3.79
CA LEU A 152 -18.74 3.16 -2.60
C LEU A 152 -18.61 4.06 -1.36
N GLU A 153 -19.68 4.22 -0.61
CA GLU A 153 -19.65 4.85 0.70
C GLU A 153 -19.43 3.80 1.79
N THR A 154 -18.18 3.49 2.05
CA THR A 154 -17.77 2.52 3.06
C THR A 154 -16.52 2.97 3.80
N ASN A 155 -16.43 2.68 5.09
CA ASN A 155 -15.21 2.91 5.87
C ASN A 155 -14.29 1.69 5.90
N VAL A 156 -14.70 0.53 5.35
CA VAL A 156 -13.94 -0.71 5.45
C VAL A 156 -13.71 -1.31 4.06
N LEU A 157 -12.46 -1.60 3.76
CA LEU A 157 -12.04 -2.32 2.55
C LEU A 157 -11.20 -3.53 2.94
N LYS A 158 -11.41 -4.64 2.23
CA LYS A 158 -10.72 -5.91 2.51
C LYS A 158 -9.43 -6.03 1.71
N ALA A 159 -8.42 -6.63 2.32
CA ALA A 159 -7.24 -7.13 1.63
C ALA A 159 -7.58 -8.32 0.71
N SER A 160 -6.70 -8.63 -0.23
CA SER A 160 -6.83 -9.83 -1.08
C SER A 160 -6.62 -11.09 -0.26
N SER A 161 -7.66 -11.92 -0.15
CA SER A 161 -7.59 -13.16 0.64
C SER A 161 -6.53 -14.12 0.12
N SER A 162 -6.35 -14.21 -1.21
CA SER A 162 -5.33 -15.06 -1.85
C SER A 162 -3.90 -14.65 -1.48
N LEU A 163 -3.59 -13.34 -1.46
CA LEU A 163 -2.28 -12.86 -1.00
C LEU A 163 -2.09 -13.08 0.49
N ASN A 164 -3.12 -12.82 1.30
CA ASN A 164 -3.05 -13.02 2.75
C ASN A 164 -2.81 -14.50 3.11
N GLN A 165 -3.44 -15.44 2.40
CA GLN A 165 -3.18 -16.88 2.59
C GLN A 165 -1.71 -17.23 2.29
N LYS A 166 -1.16 -16.74 1.17
CA LYS A 166 0.25 -16.96 0.81
C LYS A 166 1.20 -16.35 1.84
N LEU A 167 0.97 -15.11 2.27
CA LEU A 167 1.80 -14.44 3.27
C LEU A 167 1.76 -15.15 4.61
N ASN A 168 0.59 -15.60 5.05
CA ASN A 168 0.44 -16.36 6.29
C ASN A 168 1.18 -17.72 6.22
N ALA A 169 1.05 -18.44 5.11
CA ALA A 169 1.78 -19.69 4.90
C ALA A 169 3.29 -19.48 4.88
N ALA A 170 3.77 -18.41 4.22
CA ALA A 170 5.19 -18.05 4.22
C ALA A 170 5.71 -17.69 5.61
N ALA A 171 4.95 -16.93 6.38
CA ALA A 171 5.31 -16.59 7.77
C ALA A 171 5.41 -17.85 8.65
N GLN A 172 4.47 -18.78 8.52
CA GLN A 172 4.50 -20.07 9.23
C GLN A 172 5.73 -20.91 8.84
N ALA A 173 6.03 -21.00 7.54
CA ALA A 173 7.21 -21.74 7.05
C ALA A 173 8.54 -21.13 7.56
N LEU A 174 8.59 -19.81 7.71
CA LEU A 174 9.73 -19.08 8.26
C LEU A 174 9.73 -19.03 9.80
N GLN A 175 8.73 -19.58 10.46
CA GLN A 175 8.52 -19.53 11.91
C GLN A 175 8.46 -18.09 12.47
N ILE A 176 7.95 -17.14 11.66
CA ILE A 176 7.75 -15.74 12.04
C ILE A 176 6.31 -15.55 12.50
N PRO A 177 6.08 -15.17 13.78
CA PRO A 177 4.74 -14.95 14.30
C PRO A 177 4.06 -13.75 13.60
N VAL A 178 2.79 -13.92 13.21
CA VAL A 178 1.99 -12.86 12.57
C VAL A 178 0.62 -12.79 13.21
N HIS A 179 0.28 -11.62 13.75
CA HIS A 179 -1.08 -11.31 14.19
C HIS A 179 -1.94 -10.95 12.99
N GLN A 180 -3.20 -11.31 13.00
CA GLN A 180 -4.13 -10.99 11.91
C GLN A 180 -5.31 -10.20 12.44
N GLY A 181 -5.71 -9.15 11.72
CA GLY A 181 -6.87 -8.38 12.11
C GLY A 181 -7.11 -7.15 11.25
N ARG A 182 -8.16 -6.40 11.63
CA ARG A 182 -8.45 -5.10 11.04
C ARG A 182 -7.38 -4.10 11.46
N ILE A 183 -6.95 -3.26 10.52
CA ILE A 183 -6.09 -2.10 10.79
C ILE A 183 -6.87 -0.81 10.58
N HIS A 184 -6.40 0.25 11.25
CA HIS A 184 -6.90 1.61 11.10
C HIS A 184 -5.97 2.40 10.18
N THR A 185 -6.47 2.81 9.01
CA THR A 185 -5.81 3.76 8.12
C THR A 185 -6.28 5.15 8.46
N SER A 186 -5.42 5.96 9.07
CA SER A 186 -5.73 7.33 9.49
C SER A 186 -5.05 8.36 8.60
N ASP A 187 -5.73 9.47 8.32
CA ASP A 187 -5.12 10.64 7.67
C ASP A 187 -4.39 11.56 8.65
N VAL A 188 -4.51 11.31 9.97
CA VAL A 188 -3.91 12.09 11.03
C VAL A 188 -2.95 11.22 11.86
N PHE A 189 -1.69 11.67 12.00
CA PHE A 189 -0.70 10.95 12.80
C PHE A 189 -0.84 11.29 14.31
N TYR A 190 -0.99 12.57 14.61
CA TYR A 190 -1.15 13.07 15.98
C TYR A 190 -2.62 13.24 16.30
N PHE A 191 -3.16 12.40 17.22
CA PHE A 191 -4.56 12.44 17.61
C PHE A 191 -4.77 13.29 18.86
N GLU A 192 -5.87 14.05 18.86
CA GLU A 192 -6.41 14.71 20.06
C GLU A 192 -7.45 13.84 20.78
N SER A 193 -8.05 12.89 20.06
CA SER A 193 -9.07 11.98 20.63
C SER A 193 -8.43 10.92 21.53
N PRO A 194 -9.09 10.53 22.63
CA PRO A 194 -8.65 9.42 23.46
C PRO A 194 -8.53 8.11 22.66
N VAL A 195 -7.45 7.38 22.86
CA VAL A 195 -7.13 6.19 22.08
C VAL A 195 -8.21 5.10 22.23
N GLU A 196 -8.83 5.00 23.40
CA GLU A 196 -9.88 4.03 23.70
C GLU A 196 -11.12 4.25 22.82
N GLN A 197 -11.46 5.52 22.54
CA GLN A 197 -12.58 5.86 21.64
C GLN A 197 -12.26 5.49 20.21
N ILE A 198 -11.00 5.70 19.77
CA ILE A 198 -10.55 5.30 18.43
C ILE A 198 -10.63 3.78 18.29
N ILE A 199 -10.13 3.03 19.27
CA ILE A 199 -10.18 1.56 19.28
C ILE A 199 -11.64 1.07 19.25
N ALA A 200 -12.49 1.64 20.07
CA ALA A 200 -13.91 1.28 20.13
C ALA A 200 -14.63 1.53 18.79
N LYS A 201 -14.33 2.63 18.12
CA LYS A 201 -14.87 3.00 16.81
C LYS A 201 -14.36 2.11 15.70
N THR A 202 -13.04 1.94 15.61
CA THR A 202 -12.39 1.28 14.48
C THR A 202 -12.37 -0.24 14.61
N LYS A 203 -12.34 -0.75 15.85
CA LYS A 203 -12.12 -2.17 16.20
C LYS A 203 -10.85 -2.74 15.56
N ALA A 204 -9.85 -1.88 15.39
CA ALA A 204 -8.57 -2.22 14.78
C ALA A 204 -7.55 -2.65 15.85
N ILE A 205 -6.62 -3.53 15.46
CA ILE A 205 -5.50 -3.98 16.31
C ILE A 205 -4.23 -3.15 16.12
N ALA A 206 -4.15 -2.41 15.02
CA ALA A 206 -3.01 -1.53 14.71
C ALA A 206 -3.46 -0.36 13.83
N LYS A 207 -2.62 0.70 13.78
CA LYS A 207 -2.82 1.89 12.95
C LYS A 207 -1.67 2.11 11.98
N GLU A 208 -2.00 2.59 10.78
CA GLU A 208 -1.09 3.07 9.75
C GLU A 208 -1.80 4.15 8.91
N MET A 209 -1.33 4.50 7.72
CA MET A 209 -1.88 5.65 6.99
C MET A 209 -2.16 5.40 5.50
N GLU A 210 -2.06 4.15 4.98
CA GLU A 210 -2.00 3.91 3.52
C GLU A 210 -2.93 2.81 3.00
N SER A 211 -3.16 1.78 3.76
CA SER A 211 -3.72 0.51 3.25
C SER A 211 -5.12 0.64 2.67
N TYR A 212 -5.94 1.54 3.19
CA TYR A 212 -7.30 1.73 2.67
C TYR A 212 -7.29 2.20 1.21
N ALA A 213 -6.43 3.16 0.86
CA ALA A 213 -6.29 3.65 -0.51
C ALA A 213 -5.69 2.57 -1.44
N LEU A 214 -4.71 1.81 -0.94
CA LEU A 214 -4.14 0.69 -1.68
C LEU A 214 -5.21 -0.37 -2.02
N PHE A 215 -6.03 -0.74 -1.05
CA PHE A 215 -7.09 -1.73 -1.25
C PHE A 215 -8.19 -1.21 -2.19
N ALA A 216 -8.51 0.09 -2.13
CA ALA A 216 -9.43 0.71 -3.09
C ALA A 216 -8.92 0.61 -4.53
N ASN A 217 -7.65 0.94 -4.77
CA ASN A 217 -7.06 0.85 -6.10
C ASN A 217 -7.00 -0.61 -6.60
N ALA A 218 -6.61 -1.56 -5.75
CA ALA A 218 -6.61 -2.97 -6.13
C ALA A 218 -8.01 -3.44 -6.55
N GLN A 219 -9.05 -3.11 -5.79
CA GLN A 219 -10.44 -3.44 -6.14
C GLN A 219 -10.87 -2.76 -7.45
N LYS A 220 -10.49 -1.50 -7.67
CA LYS A 220 -10.79 -0.73 -8.89
C LYS A 220 -10.32 -1.44 -10.15
N PHE A 221 -9.14 -2.04 -10.10
CA PHE A 221 -8.50 -2.65 -11.26
C PHE A 221 -8.58 -4.18 -11.29
N GLY A 222 -9.28 -4.82 -10.34
CA GLY A 222 -9.35 -6.27 -10.24
C GLY A 222 -7.98 -6.91 -9.98
N LYS A 223 -7.12 -6.20 -9.25
CA LYS A 223 -5.75 -6.61 -8.88
C LYS A 223 -5.69 -7.00 -7.41
N ASN A 224 -4.52 -7.43 -6.95
CA ASN A 224 -4.34 -7.92 -5.58
C ASN A 224 -3.53 -6.94 -4.73
N ALA A 225 -3.98 -6.72 -3.49
CA ALA A 225 -3.23 -5.98 -2.50
C ALA A 225 -3.29 -6.64 -1.13
N ALA A 226 -2.17 -6.60 -0.42
CA ALA A 226 -2.03 -7.01 0.97
C ALA A 226 -1.22 -5.97 1.74
N CYS A 227 -1.32 -6.03 3.07
CA CYS A 227 -0.54 -5.17 3.96
C CYS A 227 0.01 -5.99 5.12
N LEU A 228 1.34 -6.04 5.20
CA LEU A 228 2.12 -6.66 6.26
C LEU A 228 2.91 -5.57 6.98
N LEU A 229 2.70 -5.45 8.29
CA LEU A 229 3.19 -4.33 9.09
C LEU A 229 4.12 -4.84 10.19
N THR A 230 5.19 -4.10 10.46
CA THR A 230 6.00 -4.29 11.68
C THR A 230 5.59 -3.24 12.71
N ILE A 231 5.34 -3.67 13.93
CA ILE A 231 4.95 -2.79 15.03
C ILE A 231 6.17 -1.99 15.51
N GLY A 232 6.09 -0.67 15.32
CA GLY A 232 7.13 0.28 15.74
C GLY A 232 6.78 1.08 16.99
N THR A 233 5.50 1.10 17.39
CA THR A 233 5.01 1.72 18.63
C THR A 233 3.85 0.92 19.18
N ASN A 234 3.61 1.00 20.48
CA ASN A 234 2.39 0.47 21.09
C ASN A 234 1.80 1.57 21.98
N VAL A 235 0.53 1.92 21.78
CA VAL A 235 -0.12 3.03 22.49
C VAL A 235 -0.19 2.83 24.01
N PHE A 236 -0.04 1.60 24.49
CA PHE A 236 -0.03 1.26 25.91
C PHE A 236 1.39 1.19 26.50
N GLN A 237 2.42 1.41 25.69
CA GLN A 237 3.82 1.32 26.09
C GLN A 237 4.54 2.64 25.80
N LYS A 238 5.46 3.04 26.69
CA LYS A 238 6.27 4.27 26.52
C LYS A 238 7.38 4.13 25.47
N ASN A 239 7.77 2.89 25.14
CA ASN A 239 8.89 2.62 24.24
C ASN A 239 8.43 2.68 22.78
N SER A 240 9.29 3.21 21.93
CA SER A 240 9.10 3.24 20.48
C SER A 240 10.41 2.87 19.77
N VAL A 241 10.27 2.32 18.58
CA VAL A 241 11.41 2.03 17.68
C VAL A 241 11.92 3.33 17.07
N THR A 242 13.25 3.52 17.02
CA THR A 242 13.88 4.70 16.42
C THR A 242 13.69 4.73 14.89
N SER A 243 13.96 5.89 14.26
CA SER A 243 13.89 6.02 12.79
C SER A 243 14.89 5.09 12.10
N GLU A 244 16.12 4.98 12.61
CA GLU A 244 17.14 4.07 12.09
C GLU A 244 16.73 2.60 12.21
N GLN A 245 16.15 2.20 13.35
CA GLN A 245 15.63 0.85 13.52
C GLN A 245 14.47 0.55 12.56
N ARG A 246 13.60 1.53 12.26
CA ARG A 246 12.53 1.37 11.26
C ARG A 246 13.08 1.17 9.85
N GLU A 247 14.16 1.85 9.51
CA GLU A 247 14.81 1.73 8.20
C GLU A 247 15.50 0.37 8.04
N LYS A 248 16.30 -0.04 9.04
CA LYS A 248 17.26 -1.15 8.91
C LYS A 248 16.82 -2.47 9.55
N HIS A 249 15.93 -2.47 10.54
CA HIS A 249 15.59 -3.67 11.29
C HIS A 249 14.21 -4.27 11.01
N PHE A 250 13.41 -3.64 10.14
CA PHE A 250 12.11 -4.18 9.75
C PHE A 250 12.24 -5.18 8.58
N LEU A 251 13.15 -6.15 8.72
CA LEU A 251 13.49 -7.09 7.66
C LEU A 251 12.59 -8.32 7.59
N GLU A 252 11.96 -8.71 8.71
CA GLU A 252 11.14 -9.93 8.73
C GLU A 252 9.91 -9.81 7.85
N MET A 253 9.23 -8.66 7.82
CA MET A 253 8.13 -8.44 6.89
C MET A 253 8.58 -8.54 5.43
N ALA A 254 9.82 -8.08 5.11
CA ALA A 254 10.37 -8.21 3.77
C ALA A 254 10.67 -9.67 3.42
N LYS A 255 11.25 -10.45 4.35
CA LYS A 255 11.50 -11.89 4.16
C LYS A 255 10.20 -12.65 3.89
N VAL A 256 9.15 -12.40 4.68
CA VAL A 256 7.83 -13.03 4.49
C VAL A 256 7.23 -12.63 3.14
N ALA A 257 7.30 -11.34 2.77
CA ALA A 257 6.76 -10.87 1.50
C ALA A 257 7.53 -11.38 0.28
N LEU A 258 8.85 -11.56 0.38
CA LEU A 258 9.67 -12.13 -0.68
C LEU A 258 9.49 -13.65 -0.82
N ALA A 259 9.16 -14.34 0.26
CA ALA A 259 8.99 -15.80 0.24
C ALA A 259 7.75 -16.28 -0.56
N ILE A 260 6.84 -15.38 -0.95
CA ILE A 260 5.66 -15.74 -1.77
C ILE A 260 5.88 -15.61 -3.28
N LEU A 261 7.04 -15.12 -3.71
CA LEU A 261 7.39 -14.92 -5.11
C LEU A 261 7.52 -16.22 -5.90
#